data_890b4d0e5bc1a15b7181f55cd0046c29
#
_entry.id   890b4d0e5bc1a15b7181f55cd0046c29
#
_cell.length_a   1.000
_cell.length_b   1.000
_cell.length_c   1.000
_cell.angle_alpha   90.00
_cell.angle_beta   90.00
_cell.angle_gamma   90.00
#
_symmetry.space_group_name_H-M   'P 1'
#
loop_
_entity.id
_entity.type
_entity.pdbx_description
1 polymer ?
#
loop_
_entity_poly.entity_id
_entity_poly.type
_entity_poly.pdbx_seq_one_letter_code
_entity_poly.pdbx_strand_id
1 'polypeptide(L)'
;MLGSCGILFTIIAYGALFYFGMFQRGGIYDKLRSQLAVTMLNSAVKEIEFYKLQHAHYPVSLREAEPKDKMQMNSFIDPTFIQHKGTSDGRFYYEVDPSGSFYYLRSVGPDGIPFTGDDILPTLTEDERKNTGLRLQR
;
A
#
# COMPACT_ATOMS: atom_id res chain seq x y z
N MET A 1 -5.20 38.56 -32.20
CA MET A 1 -5.18 37.15 -32.65
C MET A 1 -4.01 36.31 -32.09
N LEU A 2 -2.88 36.89 -31.73
CA LEU A 2 -1.73 36.15 -31.17
C LEU A 2 -1.94 35.65 -29.69
N GLY A 3 -2.83 36.25 -28.92
CA GLY A 3 -3.07 35.88 -27.52
C GLY A 3 -3.84 34.57 -27.32
N SER A 4 -4.76 34.23 -28.22
CA SER A 4 -5.58 33.01 -28.05
C SER A 4 -4.82 31.72 -28.41
N CYS A 5 -3.87 31.77 -29.36
CA CYS A 5 -3.01 30.64 -29.68
C CYS A 5 -2.06 30.28 -28.53
N GLY A 6 -1.54 31.29 -27.81
CA GLY A 6 -0.69 31.08 -26.65
C GLY A 6 -1.42 30.41 -25.46
N ILE A 7 -2.65 30.85 -25.21
CA ILE A 7 -3.48 30.26 -24.14
C ILE A 7 -3.84 28.82 -24.49
N LEU A 8 -4.24 28.52 -25.71
CA LEU A 8 -4.58 27.16 -26.15
C LEU A 8 -3.36 26.22 -26.05
N PHE A 9 -2.19 26.66 -26.48
CA PHE A 9 -0.95 25.89 -26.37
C PHE A 9 -0.59 25.61 -24.91
N THR A 10 -0.75 26.58 -24.04
CA THR A 10 -0.48 26.44 -22.60
C THR A 10 -1.41 25.38 -21.97
N ILE A 11 -2.71 25.43 -22.28
CA ILE A 11 -3.69 24.45 -21.77
C ILE A 11 -3.37 23.04 -22.26
N ILE A 12 -3.01 22.89 -23.54
CA ILE A 12 -2.64 21.58 -24.09
C ILE A 12 -1.35 21.06 -23.45
N ALA A 13 -0.33 21.92 -23.29
CA ALA A 13 0.93 21.53 -22.66
C ALA A 13 0.74 21.11 -21.19
N TYR A 14 -0.01 21.88 -20.41
CA TYR A 14 -0.33 21.51 -19.03
C TYR A 14 -1.23 20.28 -18.95
N GLY A 15 -2.21 20.14 -19.84
CA GLY A 15 -3.05 18.94 -19.95
C GLY A 15 -2.24 17.69 -20.29
N ALA A 16 -1.29 17.80 -21.21
CA ALA A 16 -0.38 16.71 -21.56
C ALA A 16 0.55 16.36 -20.40
N LEU A 17 1.18 17.34 -19.74
CA LEU A 17 2.02 17.10 -18.57
C LEU A 17 1.24 16.46 -17.43
N PHE A 18 0.01 16.91 -17.18
CA PHE A 18 -0.86 16.33 -16.18
C PHE A 18 -1.25 14.88 -16.55
N TYR A 19 -1.63 14.64 -17.79
CA TYR A 19 -1.97 13.32 -18.29
C TYR A 19 -0.78 12.35 -18.19
N PHE A 20 0.39 12.76 -18.70
CA PHE A 20 1.60 11.94 -18.63
C PHE A 20 2.09 11.71 -17.21
N GLY A 21 2.00 12.72 -16.33
CA GLY A 21 2.41 12.59 -14.92
C GLY A 21 1.47 11.71 -14.09
N MET A 22 0.17 11.73 -14.41
CA MET A 22 -0.86 11.08 -13.59
C MET A 22 -1.25 9.69 -14.09
N PHE A 23 -1.19 9.46 -15.41
CA PHE A 23 -1.69 8.22 -16.02
C PHE A 23 -0.61 7.30 -16.59
N GLN A 24 0.62 7.77 -16.80
CA GLN A 24 1.70 6.88 -17.24
C GLN A 24 2.23 6.06 -16.03
N ARG A 25 2.26 4.73 -16.21
CA ARG A 25 2.93 3.82 -15.29
C ARG A 25 4.43 4.18 -15.20
N GLY A 26 4.95 4.29 -13.96
CA GLY A 26 6.35 4.65 -13.71
C GLY A 26 6.62 6.15 -13.56
N GLY A 27 5.59 6.99 -13.47
CA GLY A 27 5.70 8.42 -13.21
C GLY A 27 6.11 8.74 -11.76
N ILE A 28 6.35 10.03 -11.49
CA ILE A 28 6.70 10.55 -10.15
C ILE A 28 5.65 10.14 -9.11
N TYR A 29 4.37 10.14 -9.49
CA TYR A 29 3.27 9.74 -8.61
C TYR A 29 3.32 8.26 -8.23
N ASP A 30 3.72 7.37 -9.13
CA ASP A 30 3.84 5.94 -8.82
C ASP A 30 4.96 5.69 -7.82
N LYS A 31 6.08 6.40 -7.98
CA LYS A 31 7.19 6.33 -7.04
C LYS A 31 6.79 6.84 -5.64
N LEU A 32 6.08 7.96 -5.58
CA LEU A 32 5.58 8.50 -4.31
C LEU A 32 4.57 7.57 -3.64
N ARG A 33 3.64 7.00 -4.40
CA ARG A 33 2.68 6.02 -3.89
C ARG A 33 3.37 4.76 -3.36
N SER A 34 4.38 4.26 -4.10
CA SER A 34 5.15 3.09 -3.65
C SER A 34 5.94 3.37 -2.36
N GLN A 35 6.54 4.55 -2.24
CA GLN A 35 7.21 4.94 -0.99
C GLN A 35 6.23 5.09 0.17
N LEU A 36 5.06 5.68 -0.08
CA LEU A 36 3.99 5.77 0.91
C LEU A 36 3.50 4.38 1.31
N ALA A 37 3.31 3.47 0.35
CA ALA A 37 2.92 2.08 0.62
C ALA A 37 3.91 1.38 1.53
N VAL A 38 5.22 1.50 1.28
CA VAL A 38 6.26 0.92 2.17
C VAL A 38 6.15 1.48 3.58
N THR A 39 5.97 2.81 3.72
CA THR A 39 5.84 3.44 5.03
C THR A 39 4.60 2.95 5.77
N MET A 40 3.47 2.86 5.08
CA MET A 40 2.22 2.37 5.65
C MET A 40 2.29 0.86 5.98
N LEU A 41 2.94 0.05 5.13
CA LEU A 41 3.18 -1.36 5.42
C LEU A 41 4.02 -1.56 6.68
N ASN A 42 5.09 -0.78 6.85
CA ASN A 42 5.91 -0.84 8.06
C ASN A 42 5.11 -0.45 9.32
N SER A 43 4.23 0.54 9.21
CA SER A 43 3.32 0.92 10.30
C SER A 43 2.29 -0.19 10.58
N ALA A 44 1.72 -0.77 9.53
CA ALA A 44 0.76 -1.86 9.63
C ALA A 44 1.35 -3.09 10.34
N VAL A 45 2.61 -3.44 10.06
CA VAL A 45 3.31 -4.51 10.79
C VAL A 45 3.30 -4.23 12.29
N LYS A 46 3.64 -3.00 12.71
CA LYS A 46 3.68 -2.64 14.13
C LYS A 46 2.29 -2.74 14.79
N GLU A 47 1.25 -2.33 14.08
CA GLU A 47 -0.13 -2.42 14.57
C GLU A 47 -0.60 -3.88 14.68
N ILE A 48 -0.25 -4.74 13.73
CA ILE A 48 -0.56 -6.18 13.78
C ILE A 48 0.15 -6.87 14.96
N GLU A 49 1.44 -6.57 15.15
CA GLU A 49 2.19 -7.12 16.29
C GLU A 49 1.65 -6.58 17.63
N PHE A 50 1.26 -5.32 17.68
CA PHE A 50 0.62 -4.74 18.87
C PHE A 50 -0.73 -5.40 19.16
N TYR A 51 -1.55 -5.67 18.14
CA TYR A 51 -2.78 -6.43 18.28
C TYR A 51 -2.52 -7.81 18.90
N LYS A 52 -1.52 -8.53 18.38
CA LYS A 52 -1.12 -9.84 18.94
C LYS A 52 -0.70 -9.76 20.40
N LEU A 53 0.03 -8.72 20.80
CA LEU A 53 0.41 -8.52 22.20
C LEU A 53 -0.80 -8.34 23.12
N GLN A 54 -1.86 -7.68 22.63
CA GLN A 54 -3.08 -7.45 23.39
C GLN A 54 -4.01 -8.66 23.46
N HIS A 55 -4.08 -9.44 22.36
CA HIS A 55 -5.10 -10.49 22.18
C HIS A 55 -4.50 -11.91 22.19
N ALA A 56 -3.19 -12.06 22.29
CA ALA A 56 -2.43 -13.31 22.23
C ALA A 56 -2.53 -14.09 20.90
N HIS A 57 -3.15 -13.52 19.88
CA HIS A 57 -3.24 -14.08 18.53
C HIS A 57 -3.20 -12.96 17.46
N TYR A 58 -2.86 -13.29 16.23
CA TYR A 58 -2.95 -12.34 15.11
C TYR A 58 -4.42 -12.08 14.75
N PRO A 59 -4.75 -10.88 14.26
CA PRO A 59 -6.10 -10.58 13.78
C PRO A 59 -6.46 -11.47 12.59
N VAL A 60 -7.70 -11.91 12.50
CA VAL A 60 -8.17 -12.72 11.36
C VAL A 60 -8.25 -11.87 10.09
N SER A 61 -8.47 -10.57 10.24
CA SER A 61 -8.49 -9.59 9.15
C SER A 61 -7.91 -8.26 9.61
N LEU A 62 -7.42 -7.45 8.68
CA LEU A 62 -6.91 -6.11 9.00
C LEU A 62 -7.97 -5.21 9.66
N ARG A 63 -9.25 -5.45 9.39
CA ARG A 63 -10.36 -4.71 10.02
C ARG A 63 -10.41 -4.86 11.53
N GLU A 64 -10.00 -5.99 12.07
CA GLU A 64 -9.95 -6.22 13.53
C GLU A 64 -8.86 -5.41 14.21
N ALA A 65 -7.76 -5.19 13.50
CA ALA A 65 -6.63 -4.42 13.99
C ALA A 65 -6.77 -2.90 13.72
N GLU A 66 -7.81 -2.48 12.98
CA GLU A 66 -8.03 -1.06 12.70
C GLU A 66 -8.24 -0.25 13.98
N PRO A 67 -7.61 0.95 14.06
CA PRO A 67 -7.89 1.87 15.15
C PRO A 67 -9.38 2.21 15.20
N LYS A 68 -9.98 2.13 16.37
CA LYS A 68 -11.40 2.50 16.57
C LYS A 68 -11.61 4.01 16.49
N ASP A 69 -10.55 4.76 16.68
CA ASP A 69 -10.58 6.22 16.57
C ASP A 69 -10.42 6.64 15.10
N LYS A 70 -11.47 7.23 14.55
CA LYS A 70 -11.50 7.75 13.17
C LYS A 70 -10.52 8.90 12.90
N MET A 71 -9.94 9.50 13.94
CA MET A 71 -8.92 10.54 13.81
C MET A 71 -7.52 9.97 13.54
N GLN A 72 -7.29 8.69 13.76
CA GLN A 72 -6.02 8.04 13.45
C GLN A 72 -5.98 7.64 11.98
N MET A 73 -4.82 7.86 11.36
CA MET A 73 -4.57 7.44 9.98
C MET A 73 -4.63 5.91 9.92
N ASN A 74 -5.47 5.37 9.05
CA ASN A 74 -5.59 3.92 8.87
C ASN A 74 -4.39 3.42 8.05
N SER A 75 -3.42 2.79 8.72
CA SER A 75 -2.20 2.24 8.11
C SER A 75 -2.46 1.03 7.20
N PHE A 76 -3.67 0.49 7.19
CA PHE A 76 -4.00 -0.71 6.41
C PHE A 76 -4.51 -0.43 5.01
N ILE A 77 -4.76 0.85 4.67
CA ILE A 77 -5.19 1.24 3.33
C ILE A 77 -4.00 1.23 2.37
N ASP A 78 -4.16 0.58 1.24
CA ASP A 78 -3.15 0.55 0.18
C ASP A 78 -3.23 1.82 -0.68
N PRO A 79 -2.25 2.73 -0.64
CA PRO A 79 -2.26 3.94 -1.43
C PRO A 79 -2.10 3.68 -2.93
N THR A 80 -1.73 2.45 -3.31
CA THR A 80 -1.60 2.04 -4.71
C THR A 80 -2.91 1.47 -5.26
N PHE A 81 -3.94 1.30 -4.42
CA PHE A 81 -5.22 0.66 -4.75
C PHE A 81 -5.94 1.22 -5.98
N ILE A 82 -5.79 2.52 -6.28
CA ILE A 82 -6.41 3.15 -7.47
C ILE A 82 -5.96 2.48 -8.77
N GLN A 83 -4.83 1.79 -8.74
CA GLN A 83 -4.25 1.09 -9.89
C GLN A 83 -4.66 -0.39 -9.96
N HIS A 84 -5.29 -0.92 -8.91
CA HIS A 84 -5.56 -2.35 -8.79
C HIS A 84 -7.05 -2.65 -8.91
N LYS A 85 -7.41 -3.43 -9.90
CA LYS A 85 -8.79 -3.92 -10.07
C LYS A 85 -9.15 -5.11 -9.17
N GLY A 86 -8.27 -5.53 -8.25
CA GLY A 86 -8.35 -6.85 -7.63
C GLY A 86 -8.68 -6.92 -6.14
N THR A 87 -8.47 -5.87 -5.36
CA THR A 87 -8.80 -5.88 -3.93
C THR A 87 -10.09 -5.12 -3.69
N SER A 88 -11.08 -5.80 -3.15
CA SER A 88 -12.45 -5.28 -3.05
C SER A 88 -12.65 -4.15 -2.03
N ASP A 89 -11.68 -3.88 -1.15
CA ASP A 89 -11.86 -2.93 -0.06
C ASP A 89 -10.74 -1.90 0.14
N GLY A 90 -9.77 -1.85 -0.77
CA GLY A 90 -8.69 -0.86 -0.75
C GLY A 90 -7.62 -1.07 0.33
N ARG A 91 -7.59 -2.23 0.96
CA ARG A 91 -6.59 -2.58 1.97
C ARG A 91 -5.45 -3.36 1.38
N PHE A 92 -4.32 -3.38 2.12
CA PHE A 92 -3.23 -4.30 1.83
C PHE A 92 -3.69 -5.75 1.84
N TYR A 93 -3.03 -6.59 1.05
CA TYR A 93 -3.21 -8.03 1.17
C TYR A 93 -2.69 -8.50 2.52
N TYR A 94 -3.52 -9.26 3.22
CA TYR A 94 -3.22 -9.82 4.53
C TYR A 94 -3.78 -11.23 4.63
N GLU A 95 -2.96 -12.16 5.10
CA GLU A 95 -3.34 -13.55 5.31
C GLU A 95 -2.60 -14.09 6.53
N VAL A 96 -3.31 -14.71 7.46
CA VAL A 96 -2.73 -15.44 8.58
C VAL A 96 -2.51 -16.89 8.16
N ASP A 97 -1.35 -17.43 8.48
CA ASP A 97 -1.06 -18.84 8.28
C ASP A 97 -2.05 -19.73 9.06
N PRO A 98 -2.43 -20.91 8.56
CA PRO A 98 -3.32 -21.84 9.27
C PRO A 98 -2.87 -22.22 10.68
N SER A 99 -1.57 -22.17 10.97
CA SER A 99 -1.05 -22.38 12.33
C SER A 99 -1.31 -21.20 13.28
N GLY A 100 -1.69 -20.02 12.76
CA GLY A 100 -1.84 -18.79 13.52
C GLY A 100 -0.53 -18.18 14.02
N SER A 101 0.62 -18.74 13.63
CA SER A 101 1.94 -18.31 14.11
C SER A 101 2.59 -17.24 13.26
N PHE A 102 2.19 -17.12 11.98
CA PHE A 102 2.76 -16.24 10.99
C PHE A 102 1.67 -15.55 10.19
N TYR A 103 2.05 -14.47 9.53
CA TYR A 103 1.18 -13.78 8.59
C TYR A 103 1.96 -13.23 7.39
N TYR A 104 1.23 -12.97 6.33
CA TYR A 104 1.71 -12.32 5.11
C TYR A 104 1.04 -10.95 5.00
N LEU A 105 1.82 -9.93 4.65
CA LEU A 105 1.34 -8.56 4.44
C LEU A 105 2.08 -7.95 3.25
N ARG A 106 1.34 -7.42 2.29
CA ARG A 106 1.91 -6.75 1.11
C ARG A 106 0.92 -5.83 0.41
N SER A 107 1.42 -4.88 -0.35
CA SER A 107 0.65 -4.24 -1.40
C SER A 107 0.80 -5.09 -2.66
N VAL A 108 -0.32 -5.55 -3.22
CA VAL A 108 -0.30 -6.29 -4.47
C VAL A 108 0.02 -5.34 -5.61
N GLY A 109 0.95 -5.70 -6.46
CA GLY A 109 1.41 -4.88 -7.57
C GLY A 109 0.31 -4.55 -8.61
N PRO A 110 0.68 -3.98 -9.76
CA PRO A 110 -0.27 -3.63 -10.82
C PRO A 110 -1.09 -4.79 -11.36
N ASP A 111 -0.65 -6.03 -11.18
CA ASP A 111 -1.38 -7.22 -11.60
C ASP A 111 -2.50 -7.62 -10.62
N GLY A 112 -2.50 -7.09 -9.39
CA GLY A 112 -3.47 -7.39 -8.35
C GLY A 112 -3.36 -8.80 -7.78
N ILE A 113 -2.28 -9.52 -8.05
CA ILE A 113 -2.06 -10.91 -7.64
C ILE A 113 -0.98 -10.94 -6.57
N PRO A 114 -1.27 -11.43 -5.36
CA PRO A 114 -0.26 -11.51 -4.31
C PRO A 114 0.80 -12.58 -4.62
N PHE A 115 2.00 -12.38 -4.12
CA PHE A 115 3.18 -13.23 -4.29
C PHE A 115 3.78 -13.22 -5.70
N THR A 116 3.64 -12.09 -6.40
CA THR A 116 4.29 -11.82 -7.69
C THR A 116 5.45 -10.84 -7.54
N GLY A 117 6.21 -10.64 -8.63
CA GLY A 117 7.44 -9.85 -8.60
C GLY A 117 7.24 -8.35 -8.51
N ASP A 118 6.01 -7.86 -8.70
CA ASP A 118 5.64 -6.45 -8.64
C ASP A 118 4.99 -6.04 -7.29
N ASP A 119 4.89 -6.98 -6.34
CA ASP A 119 4.43 -6.70 -4.99
C ASP A 119 5.36 -5.73 -4.25
N ILE A 120 4.78 -4.82 -3.48
CA ILE A 120 5.52 -3.97 -2.56
C ILE A 120 5.49 -4.64 -1.18
N LEU A 121 6.68 -4.84 -0.63
CA LEU A 121 6.87 -5.51 0.65
C LEU A 121 7.28 -4.52 1.73
N PRO A 122 6.96 -4.79 3.03
CA PRO A 122 7.49 -4.02 4.14
C PRO A 122 9.02 -4.13 4.18
N THR A 123 9.69 -3.02 4.48
CA THR A 123 11.14 -2.96 4.67
C THR A 123 11.45 -2.85 6.16
N LEU A 124 11.65 -3.99 6.79
CA LEU A 124 12.01 -4.08 8.21
C LEU A 124 13.49 -4.36 8.36
N THR A 125 14.08 -3.87 9.44
CA THR A 125 15.42 -4.26 9.86
C THR A 125 15.46 -5.75 10.24
N GLU A 126 16.63 -6.36 10.22
CA GLU A 126 16.79 -7.77 10.60
C GLU A 126 16.30 -8.06 12.02
N ASP A 127 16.49 -7.11 12.95
CA ASP A 127 16.02 -7.27 14.34
C ASP A 127 14.50 -7.14 14.43
N GLU A 128 13.88 -6.21 13.71
CA GLU A 128 12.42 -6.12 13.63
C GLU A 128 11.83 -7.40 13.03
N ARG A 129 12.41 -7.93 11.95
CA ARG A 129 11.94 -9.18 11.31
C ARG A 129 11.98 -10.39 12.24
N LYS A 130 13.04 -10.53 13.06
CA LYS A 130 13.15 -11.64 14.02
C LYS A 130 12.08 -11.61 15.09
N ASN A 131 11.59 -10.41 15.42
CA ASN A 131 10.62 -10.20 16.50
C ASN A 131 9.16 -10.13 15.99
N THR A 132 8.93 -10.37 14.70
CA THR A 132 7.60 -10.36 14.10
C THR A 132 7.25 -11.73 13.52
N GLY A 133 5.97 -12.01 13.40
CA GLY A 133 5.49 -13.18 12.66
C GLY A 133 5.35 -12.95 11.15
N LEU A 134 5.83 -11.81 10.64
CA LEU A 134 5.77 -11.50 9.23
C LEU A 134 6.61 -12.47 8.39
N ARG A 135 6.00 -13.03 7.34
CA ARG A 135 6.67 -13.80 6.30
C ARG A 135 6.53 -13.08 4.95
N LEU A 136 7.63 -12.99 4.21
CA LEU A 136 7.64 -12.31 2.91
C LEU A 136 7.32 -13.26 1.75
N GLN A 137 7.52 -14.54 1.95
CA GLN A 137 7.26 -15.59 0.95
C GLN A 137 6.60 -16.80 1.61
N ARG A 138 5.83 -17.52 0.82
CA ARG A 138 5.25 -18.83 1.19
C ARG A 138 6.29 -19.93 1.19
#